data_5192b6cc636cd892fb02a4620d8a0deb
#
_entry.id   5192b6cc636cd892fb02a4620d8a0deb
#
_cell.length_a   1.000
_cell.length_b   1.000
_cell.length_c   1.000
_cell.angle_alpha   90.00
_cell.angle_beta   90.00
_cell.angle_gamma   90.00
#
_symmetry.space_group_name_H-M   'P 1'
#
loop_
_entity.id
_entity.type
_entity.pdbx_description
1 polymer ?
#
loop_
_entity_poly.entity_id
_entity_poly.type
_entity_poly.pdbx_seq_one_letter_code
_entity_poly.pdbx_strand_id
1 'polypeptide(L)'
;MMVGLIKPYSGEVFLDDQRITDMPMYQRAQLGVGYLAQEASVFRTLSVEDNIMAVLEFRDLNQKERITIMEDLLNEFGLNHIRKSKGNQLSGRERRRTEIARALAADPKFILLDEPFAGVDPIAVQDIQTIVSKLKERNIGVLITDHNVHETLTITDRAYLLFEGSVLKAGTPKELAADEQVRKKYLGENFELR
;
A
#
# COMPACT_ATOMS: atom_id res chain seq x y z
N MET A 1 1.71 -4.40 -13.74
CA MET A 1 2.64 -3.64 -14.58
C MET A 1 3.56 -2.72 -13.73
N MET A 2 3.06 -1.83 -12.89
CA MET A 2 3.88 -0.86 -12.14
C MET A 2 4.92 -1.50 -11.21
N VAL A 3 4.60 -2.58 -10.52
CA VAL A 3 5.55 -3.32 -9.66
C VAL A 3 6.42 -4.34 -10.43
N GLY A 4 6.19 -4.54 -11.72
CA GLY A 4 6.99 -5.46 -12.53
C GLY A 4 6.53 -6.91 -12.58
N LEU A 5 5.37 -7.25 -12.01
CA LEU A 5 4.81 -8.62 -12.09
C LEU A 5 4.35 -8.99 -13.51
N ILE A 6 3.87 -8.00 -14.27
CA ILE A 6 3.38 -8.18 -15.64
C ILE A 6 4.02 -7.10 -16.50
N LYS A 7 4.50 -7.45 -17.69
CA LYS A 7 4.99 -6.49 -18.69
C LYS A 7 3.81 -5.86 -19.44
N PRO A 8 3.88 -4.56 -19.78
CA PRO A 8 2.92 -3.94 -20.69
C PRO A 8 3.15 -4.45 -22.11
N TYR A 9 2.09 -4.57 -22.91
CA TYR A 9 2.19 -4.86 -24.34
C TYR A 9 2.73 -3.68 -25.13
N SER A 10 2.43 -2.44 -24.67
CA SER A 10 2.90 -1.19 -25.26
C SER A 10 2.97 -0.13 -24.19
N GLY A 11 3.66 0.97 -24.48
CA GLY A 11 3.88 2.04 -23.51
C GLY A 11 5.05 1.76 -22.57
N GLU A 12 5.32 2.71 -21.71
CA GLU A 12 6.47 2.68 -20.83
C GLU A 12 6.07 3.09 -19.41
N VAL A 13 6.81 2.56 -18.43
CA VAL A 13 6.67 2.89 -17.02
C VAL A 13 7.92 3.60 -16.56
N PHE A 14 7.74 4.75 -15.94
CA PHE A 14 8.80 5.56 -15.37
C PHE A 14 8.61 5.71 -13.86
N LEU A 15 9.71 5.80 -13.14
CA LEU A 15 9.79 6.26 -11.76
C LEU A 15 10.67 7.50 -11.78
N ASP A 16 10.10 8.67 -11.51
CA ASP A 16 10.72 9.95 -11.79
C ASP A 16 11.17 9.99 -13.27
N ASP A 17 12.42 10.31 -13.55
CA ASP A 17 12.98 10.34 -14.91
C ASP A 17 13.56 8.98 -15.36
N GLN A 18 13.50 7.96 -14.53
CA GLN A 18 14.08 6.65 -14.82
C GLN A 18 13.05 5.70 -15.44
N ARG A 19 13.33 5.21 -16.65
CA ARG A 19 12.54 4.16 -17.30
C ARG A 19 12.73 2.84 -16.56
N ILE A 20 11.64 2.27 -16.04
CA ILE A 20 11.63 1.02 -15.27
C ILE A 20 10.85 -0.11 -15.95
N THR A 21 10.42 0.06 -17.20
CA THR A 21 9.52 -0.87 -17.93
C THR A 21 10.02 -2.30 -17.91
N ASP A 22 11.31 -2.51 -18.17
CA ASP A 22 11.93 -3.84 -18.28
C ASP A 22 12.60 -4.30 -16.98
N MET A 23 12.62 -3.47 -15.94
CA MET A 23 13.22 -3.81 -14.66
C MET A 23 12.40 -4.85 -13.93
N PRO A 24 12.99 -5.91 -13.39
CA PRO A 24 12.32 -6.87 -12.52
C PRO A 24 11.93 -6.23 -11.20
N MET A 25 10.99 -6.85 -10.50
CA MET A 25 10.38 -6.33 -9.25
C MET A 25 11.43 -5.95 -8.19
N TYR A 26 12.47 -6.76 -8.01
CA TYR A 26 13.50 -6.49 -6.99
C TYR A 26 14.32 -5.22 -7.28
N GLN A 27 14.60 -4.92 -8.55
CA GLN A 27 15.29 -3.67 -8.92
C GLN A 27 14.39 -2.46 -8.68
N ARG A 28 13.08 -2.56 -8.98
CA ARG A 28 12.12 -1.50 -8.67
C ARG A 28 12.00 -1.28 -7.16
N ALA A 29 12.03 -2.35 -6.37
CA ALA A 29 12.05 -2.26 -4.91
C ALA A 29 13.30 -1.51 -4.40
N GLN A 30 14.48 -1.77 -4.98
CA GLN A 30 15.72 -1.04 -4.66
C GLN A 30 15.65 0.46 -5.04
N LEU A 31 14.84 0.81 -6.03
CA LEU A 31 14.57 2.21 -6.41
C LEU A 31 13.53 2.89 -5.49
N GLY A 32 12.94 2.14 -4.56
CA GLY A 32 11.98 2.64 -3.59
C GLY A 32 10.51 2.38 -3.95
N VAL A 33 10.20 1.41 -4.82
CA VAL A 33 8.81 0.99 -5.10
C VAL A 33 8.41 -0.12 -4.14
N GLY A 34 7.59 0.21 -3.14
CA GLY A 34 6.97 -0.75 -2.24
C GLY A 34 5.70 -1.36 -2.85
N TYR A 35 5.39 -2.60 -2.47
CA TYR A 35 4.17 -3.29 -2.89
C TYR A 35 3.55 -4.07 -1.73
N LEU A 36 2.29 -3.82 -1.50
CA LEU A 36 1.48 -4.54 -0.53
C LEU A 36 0.36 -5.27 -1.27
N ALA A 37 0.54 -6.56 -1.47
CA ALA A 37 -0.40 -7.42 -2.18
C ALA A 37 -1.74 -7.54 -1.44
N GLN A 38 -2.78 -7.89 -2.19
CA GLN A 38 -4.09 -8.27 -1.65
C GLN A 38 -3.98 -9.49 -0.72
N GLU A 39 -3.23 -10.51 -1.17
CA GLU A 39 -3.00 -11.70 -0.35
C GLU A 39 -1.96 -11.47 0.75
N ALA A 40 -2.13 -12.20 1.86
CA ALA A 40 -1.22 -12.12 2.97
C ALA A 40 0.22 -12.52 2.60
N SER A 41 1.15 -11.58 2.78
CA SER A 41 2.56 -11.71 2.39
C SER A 41 3.53 -11.90 3.55
N VAL A 42 3.03 -11.92 4.80
CA VAL A 42 3.86 -12.09 6.00
C VAL A 42 4.63 -13.42 5.97
N PHE A 43 5.89 -13.42 6.38
CA PHE A 43 6.66 -14.66 6.57
C PHE A 43 6.09 -15.42 7.75
N ARG A 44 5.32 -16.46 7.47
CA ARG A 44 4.47 -17.17 8.43
C ARG A 44 5.22 -17.82 9.60
N THR A 45 6.45 -18.24 9.38
CA THR A 45 7.30 -18.94 10.37
C THR A 45 8.20 -18.00 11.16
N LEU A 46 8.40 -16.77 10.68
CA LEU A 46 9.18 -15.74 11.37
C LEU A 46 8.31 -14.99 12.39
N SER A 47 8.95 -14.46 13.43
CA SER A 47 8.30 -13.54 14.36
C SER A 47 7.98 -12.20 13.68
N VAL A 48 7.19 -11.35 14.34
CA VAL A 48 6.90 -10.00 13.85
C VAL A 48 8.18 -9.20 13.70
N GLU A 49 9.05 -9.19 14.71
CA GLU A 49 10.34 -8.49 14.64
C GLU A 49 11.26 -9.06 13.57
N ASP A 50 11.30 -10.39 13.40
CA ASP A 50 12.12 -11.03 12.35
C ASP A 50 11.57 -10.74 10.94
N ASN A 51 10.25 -10.58 10.78
CA ASN A 51 9.64 -10.13 9.52
C ASN A 51 10.15 -8.75 9.09
N ILE A 52 10.32 -7.82 10.05
CA ILE A 52 10.84 -6.49 9.80
C ILE A 52 12.36 -6.54 9.58
N MET A 53 13.06 -7.26 10.47
CA MET A 53 14.52 -7.39 10.43
C MET A 53 15.00 -8.01 9.11
N ALA A 54 14.29 -9.04 8.60
CA ALA A 54 14.63 -9.69 7.34
C ALA A 54 14.74 -8.72 6.14
N VAL A 55 13.95 -7.63 6.15
CA VAL A 55 14.05 -6.60 5.11
C VAL A 55 15.20 -5.62 5.38
N LEU A 56 15.40 -5.26 6.64
CA LEU A 56 16.49 -4.36 7.04
C LEU A 56 17.87 -4.94 6.76
N GLU A 57 18.02 -6.27 6.78
CA GLU A 57 19.28 -6.94 6.46
C GLU A 57 19.74 -6.75 5.00
N PHE A 58 18.82 -6.46 4.09
CA PHE A 58 19.16 -6.16 2.68
C PHE A 58 19.56 -4.70 2.44
N ARG A 59 19.44 -3.83 3.48
CA ARG A 59 19.86 -2.44 3.39
C ARG A 59 21.32 -2.29 3.87
N ASP A 60 22.01 -1.31 3.31
CA ASP A 60 23.36 -0.92 3.76
C ASP A 60 23.28 -0.15 5.08
N LEU A 61 22.99 -0.87 6.16
CA LEU A 61 22.81 -0.35 7.53
C LEU A 61 23.62 -1.19 8.49
N ASN A 62 24.21 -0.56 9.50
CA ASN A 62 24.84 -1.28 10.60
C ASN A 62 23.76 -1.87 11.56
N GLN A 63 24.19 -2.78 12.43
CA GLN A 63 23.28 -3.49 13.33
C GLN A 63 22.49 -2.55 14.26
N LYS A 64 23.11 -1.49 14.75
CA LYS A 64 22.45 -0.54 15.65
C LYS A 64 21.33 0.22 14.92
N GLU A 65 21.60 0.67 13.69
CA GLU A 65 20.60 1.35 12.85
C GLU A 65 19.41 0.43 12.54
N ARG A 66 19.66 -0.83 12.19
CA ARG A 66 18.60 -1.82 11.93
C ARG A 66 17.70 -2.02 13.16
N ILE A 67 18.31 -2.16 14.35
CA ILE A 67 17.57 -2.30 15.60
C ILE A 67 16.74 -1.04 15.87
N THR A 68 17.31 0.14 15.72
CA THR A 68 16.58 1.40 15.94
C THR A 68 15.35 1.49 15.02
N ILE A 69 15.53 1.27 13.72
CA ILE A 69 14.41 1.32 12.75
C ILE A 69 13.35 0.27 13.08
N MET A 70 13.76 -0.95 13.45
CA MET A 70 12.82 -2.00 13.84
C MET A 70 12.01 -1.60 15.08
N GLU A 71 12.66 -1.04 16.13
CA GLU A 71 11.96 -0.60 17.34
C GLU A 71 10.97 0.54 17.02
N ASP A 72 11.38 1.51 16.20
CA ASP A 72 10.51 2.61 15.77
C ASP A 72 9.27 2.09 15.02
N LEU A 73 9.44 1.14 14.10
CA LEU A 73 8.34 0.53 13.37
C LEU A 73 7.42 -0.31 14.28
N LEU A 74 7.98 -1.08 15.21
CA LEU A 74 7.21 -1.84 16.19
C LEU A 74 6.36 -0.91 17.08
N ASN A 75 6.93 0.21 17.52
CA ASN A 75 6.22 1.22 18.31
C ASN A 75 5.11 1.89 17.49
N GLU A 76 5.45 2.38 16.31
CA GLU A 76 4.52 3.14 15.45
C GLU A 76 3.30 2.34 15.05
N PHE A 77 3.48 1.04 14.74
CA PHE A 77 2.39 0.14 14.34
C PHE A 77 1.75 -0.60 15.51
N GLY A 78 2.18 -0.34 16.76
CA GLY A 78 1.63 -0.94 17.97
C GLY A 78 1.84 -2.46 18.03
N LEU A 79 3.01 -2.94 17.56
CA LEU A 79 3.32 -4.36 17.42
C LEU A 79 4.14 -4.94 18.58
N ASN A 80 4.55 -4.10 19.56
CA ASN A 80 5.43 -4.52 20.64
C ASN A 80 4.90 -5.71 21.46
N HIS A 81 3.61 -5.74 21.73
CA HIS A 81 2.98 -6.79 22.53
C HIS A 81 2.97 -8.16 21.85
N ILE A 82 3.14 -8.20 20.53
CA ILE A 82 3.18 -9.43 19.72
C ILE A 82 4.51 -9.62 18.98
N ARG A 83 5.55 -8.86 19.31
CA ARG A 83 6.82 -8.83 18.57
C ARG A 83 7.45 -10.22 18.39
N LYS A 84 7.27 -11.13 19.35
CA LYS A 84 7.76 -12.51 19.32
C LYS A 84 6.77 -13.52 18.74
N SER A 85 5.52 -13.10 18.46
CA SER A 85 4.51 -13.97 17.84
C SER A 85 4.87 -14.25 16.38
N LYS A 86 4.65 -15.50 15.94
CA LYS A 86 4.90 -15.89 14.55
C LYS A 86 3.81 -15.39 13.62
N GLY A 87 4.16 -15.13 12.37
CA GLY A 87 3.24 -14.60 11.35
C GLY A 87 1.96 -15.41 11.15
N ASN A 88 2.01 -16.76 11.37
CA ASN A 88 0.84 -17.62 11.29
C ASN A 88 -0.10 -17.54 12.51
N GLN A 89 0.29 -16.86 13.58
CA GLN A 89 -0.48 -16.70 14.81
C GLN A 89 -1.21 -15.35 14.86
N LEU A 90 -0.92 -14.47 13.91
CA LEU A 90 -1.43 -13.10 13.89
C LEU A 90 -2.89 -13.05 13.44
N SER A 91 -3.70 -12.22 14.08
CA SER A 91 -5.00 -11.79 13.57
C SER A 91 -4.84 -11.06 12.23
N GLY A 92 -5.93 -10.89 11.48
CA GLY A 92 -5.89 -10.18 10.21
C GLY A 92 -5.32 -8.76 10.32
N ARG A 93 -5.70 -8.01 11.37
CA ARG A 93 -5.19 -6.66 11.65
C ARG A 93 -3.71 -6.64 12.00
N GLU A 94 -3.28 -7.50 12.92
CA GLU A 94 -1.88 -7.58 13.35
C GLU A 94 -0.99 -7.97 12.17
N ARG A 95 -1.45 -8.90 11.35
CA ARG A 95 -0.78 -9.31 10.12
C ARG A 95 -0.63 -8.13 9.16
N ARG A 96 -1.72 -7.39 8.88
CA ARG A 96 -1.68 -6.23 7.96
C ARG A 96 -0.73 -5.14 8.45
N ARG A 97 -0.77 -4.82 9.75
CA ARG A 97 0.18 -3.87 10.37
C ARG A 97 1.64 -4.35 10.24
N THR A 98 1.88 -5.65 10.45
CA THR A 98 3.22 -6.25 10.28
C THR A 98 3.71 -6.15 8.84
N GLU A 99 2.85 -6.42 7.85
CA GLU A 99 3.18 -6.32 6.42
C GLU A 99 3.53 -4.90 6.02
N ILE A 100 2.81 -3.91 6.54
CA ILE A 100 3.07 -2.50 6.27
C ILE A 100 4.37 -2.05 6.95
N ALA A 101 4.59 -2.41 8.22
CA ALA A 101 5.84 -2.14 8.92
C ALA A 101 7.03 -2.73 8.16
N ARG A 102 6.90 -3.98 7.68
CA ARG A 102 7.89 -4.63 6.84
C ARG A 102 8.13 -3.91 5.50
N ALA A 103 7.07 -3.44 4.84
CA ALA A 103 7.19 -2.67 3.60
C ALA A 103 7.92 -1.35 3.84
N LEU A 104 7.66 -0.67 4.96
CA LEU A 104 8.35 0.57 5.36
C LEU A 104 9.82 0.35 5.74
N ALA A 105 10.18 -0.83 6.24
CA ALA A 105 11.56 -1.18 6.52
C ALA A 105 12.46 -1.09 5.27
N ALA A 106 11.89 -1.26 4.08
CA ALA A 106 12.61 -1.08 2.81
C ALA A 106 12.85 0.40 2.44
N ASP A 107 12.33 1.36 3.22
CA ASP A 107 12.43 2.81 2.99
C ASP A 107 11.88 3.23 1.61
N PRO A 108 10.62 2.92 1.31
CA PRO A 108 10.06 3.18 0.00
C PRO A 108 9.79 4.66 -0.20
N LYS A 109 9.97 5.14 -1.44
CA LYS A 109 9.50 6.45 -1.90
C LYS A 109 8.03 6.42 -2.31
N PHE A 110 7.57 5.23 -2.74
CA PHE A 110 6.26 4.99 -3.28
C PHE A 110 5.75 3.60 -2.91
N ILE A 111 4.48 3.47 -2.49
CA ILE A 111 3.85 2.20 -2.13
C ILE A 111 2.59 1.98 -2.96
N LEU A 112 2.48 0.80 -3.56
CA LEU A 112 1.23 0.31 -4.12
C LEU A 112 0.50 -0.55 -3.09
N LEU A 113 -0.77 -0.25 -2.85
CA LEU A 113 -1.71 -1.01 -2.03
C LEU A 113 -2.75 -1.65 -2.97
N ASP A 114 -2.73 -2.97 -3.04
CA ASP A 114 -3.63 -3.72 -3.92
C ASP A 114 -4.82 -4.23 -3.12
N GLU A 115 -6.01 -3.73 -3.44
CA GLU A 115 -7.28 -4.00 -2.76
C GLU A 115 -7.22 -3.99 -1.22
N PRO A 116 -6.71 -2.90 -0.60
CA PRO A 116 -6.51 -2.87 0.84
C PRO A 116 -7.80 -2.97 1.66
N PHE A 117 -8.97 -2.65 1.07
CA PHE A 117 -10.27 -2.68 1.74
C PHE A 117 -11.06 -3.97 1.45
N ALA A 118 -10.54 -4.89 0.63
CA ALA A 118 -11.25 -6.11 0.26
C ALA A 118 -11.45 -7.03 1.47
N GLY A 119 -12.72 -7.33 1.79
CA GLY A 119 -13.07 -8.30 2.83
C GLY A 119 -12.68 -7.90 4.26
N VAL A 120 -12.45 -6.61 4.53
CA VAL A 120 -12.12 -6.11 5.87
C VAL A 120 -13.36 -5.53 6.58
N ASP A 121 -13.36 -5.64 7.90
CA ASP A 121 -14.41 -5.03 8.73
C ASP A 121 -14.23 -3.50 8.82
N PRO A 122 -15.31 -2.74 9.19
CA PRO A 122 -15.27 -1.27 9.25
C PRO A 122 -14.18 -0.70 10.16
N ILE A 123 -13.80 -1.42 11.23
CA ILE A 123 -12.74 -0.95 12.13
C ILE A 123 -11.37 -1.14 11.46
N ALA A 124 -11.18 -2.23 10.71
CA ALA A 124 -9.95 -2.44 9.94
C ALA A 124 -9.81 -1.44 8.78
N VAL A 125 -10.91 -0.97 8.19
CA VAL A 125 -10.91 0.14 7.21
C VAL A 125 -10.31 1.40 7.84
N GLN A 126 -10.75 1.80 9.04
CA GLN A 126 -10.21 2.96 9.76
C GLN A 126 -8.71 2.83 10.05
N ASP A 127 -8.26 1.61 10.42
CA ASP A 127 -6.83 1.33 10.62
C ASP A 127 -6.03 1.59 9.33
N ILE A 128 -6.52 1.12 8.18
CA ILE A 128 -5.88 1.32 6.87
C ILE A 128 -5.86 2.80 6.49
N GLN A 129 -6.96 3.52 6.69
CA GLN A 129 -7.04 4.96 6.45
C GLN A 129 -6.02 5.73 7.29
N THR A 130 -5.90 5.39 8.58
CA THR A 130 -4.89 5.98 9.48
C THR A 130 -3.47 5.70 9.00
N ILE A 131 -3.20 4.49 8.53
CA ILE A 131 -1.89 4.12 7.99
C ILE A 131 -1.58 4.91 6.72
N VAL A 132 -2.52 5.03 5.79
CA VAL A 132 -2.33 5.82 4.55
C VAL A 132 -2.04 7.29 4.90
N SER A 133 -2.74 7.87 5.88
CA SER A 133 -2.44 9.24 6.35
C SER A 133 -1.01 9.37 6.86
N LYS A 134 -0.53 8.43 7.67
CA LYS A 134 0.86 8.42 8.15
C LYS A 134 1.89 8.27 7.02
N LEU A 135 1.60 7.47 6.00
CA LEU A 135 2.46 7.36 4.82
C LEU A 135 2.59 8.71 4.09
N LYS A 136 1.47 9.44 3.93
CA LYS A 136 1.45 10.78 3.34
C LYS A 136 2.25 11.79 4.18
N GLU A 137 2.14 11.78 5.51
CA GLU A 137 2.93 12.61 6.42
C GLU A 137 4.45 12.39 6.28
N ARG A 138 4.84 11.17 5.88
CA ARG A 138 6.24 10.81 5.58
C ARG A 138 6.67 11.15 4.15
N ASN A 139 5.83 11.85 3.37
CA ASN A 139 6.06 12.12 1.95
C ASN A 139 6.23 10.87 1.08
N ILE A 140 5.62 9.75 1.47
CA ILE A 140 5.59 8.52 0.68
C ILE A 140 4.38 8.62 -0.27
N GLY A 141 4.63 8.48 -1.58
CA GLY A 141 3.57 8.39 -2.57
C GLY A 141 2.78 7.10 -2.39
N VAL A 142 1.43 7.18 -2.38
CA VAL A 142 0.57 6.00 -2.22
C VAL A 142 -0.34 5.87 -3.43
N LEU A 143 -0.29 4.71 -4.09
CA LEU A 143 -1.26 4.31 -5.09
C LEU A 143 -2.12 3.18 -4.53
N ILE A 144 -3.43 3.35 -4.61
CA ILE A 144 -4.42 2.36 -4.15
C ILE A 144 -5.19 1.88 -5.36
N THR A 145 -5.31 0.56 -5.51
CA THR A 145 -6.27 -0.07 -6.40
C THR A 145 -7.34 -0.71 -5.52
N ASP A 146 -8.61 -0.34 -5.68
CA ASP A 146 -9.70 -0.95 -4.92
C ASP A 146 -11.03 -0.77 -5.66
N HIS A 147 -11.95 -1.68 -5.42
CA HIS A 147 -13.33 -1.62 -5.91
C HIS A 147 -14.26 -0.95 -4.89
N ASN A 148 -13.81 -0.75 -3.65
CA ASN A 148 -14.55 -0.01 -2.62
C ASN A 148 -14.36 1.50 -2.81
N VAL A 149 -15.20 2.08 -3.66
CA VAL A 149 -15.05 3.46 -4.12
C VAL A 149 -15.17 4.46 -2.99
N HIS A 150 -16.12 4.25 -2.07
CA HIS A 150 -16.38 5.18 -0.97
C HIS A 150 -15.13 5.33 -0.09
N GLU A 151 -14.58 4.22 0.37
CA GLU A 151 -13.40 4.21 1.25
C GLU A 151 -12.15 4.74 0.55
N THR A 152 -12.01 4.44 -0.74
CA THR A 152 -10.88 4.91 -1.54
C THR A 152 -10.94 6.41 -1.77
N LEU A 153 -12.10 6.96 -2.15
CA LEU A 153 -12.24 8.39 -2.42
C LEU A 153 -12.08 9.26 -1.18
N THR A 154 -12.38 8.73 0.03
CA THR A 154 -12.20 9.49 1.28
C THR A 154 -10.75 9.74 1.65
N ILE A 155 -9.81 8.94 1.18
CA ILE A 155 -8.38 9.04 1.57
C ILE A 155 -7.44 9.45 0.44
N THR A 156 -7.95 9.54 -0.79
CA THR A 156 -7.15 9.89 -1.96
C THR A 156 -7.24 11.38 -2.31
N ASP A 157 -6.18 11.93 -2.86
CA ASP A 157 -6.15 13.32 -3.37
C ASP A 157 -6.62 13.37 -4.82
N ARG A 158 -6.42 12.28 -5.57
CA ARG A 158 -6.80 12.11 -6.97
C ARG A 158 -7.14 10.66 -7.25
N ALA A 159 -8.16 10.41 -8.07
CA ALA A 159 -8.53 9.07 -8.48
C ALA A 159 -8.71 8.96 -10.00
N TYR A 160 -8.53 7.75 -10.49
CA TYR A 160 -8.75 7.34 -11.88
C TYR A 160 -9.77 6.22 -11.89
N LEU A 161 -10.90 6.45 -12.52
CA LEU A 161 -11.94 5.43 -12.67
C LEU A 161 -11.69 4.63 -13.93
N LEU A 162 -11.45 3.34 -13.76
CA LEU A 162 -11.26 2.39 -14.85
C LEU A 162 -12.60 1.70 -15.16
N PHE A 163 -12.99 1.72 -16.42
CA PHE A 163 -14.20 1.06 -16.89
C PHE A 163 -13.92 0.42 -18.26
N GLU A 164 -14.25 -0.85 -18.42
CA GLU A 164 -14.03 -1.62 -19.65
C GLU A 164 -12.62 -1.48 -20.24
N GLY A 165 -11.61 -1.52 -19.37
CA GLY A 165 -10.20 -1.47 -19.77
C GLY A 165 -9.65 -0.09 -20.14
N SER A 166 -10.43 0.98 -19.95
CA SER A 166 -10.02 2.36 -20.22
C SER A 166 -10.27 3.29 -19.04
N VAL A 167 -9.58 4.44 -19.01
CA VAL A 167 -9.84 5.47 -18.01
C VAL A 167 -11.11 6.22 -18.40
N LEU A 168 -12.19 5.98 -17.67
CA LEU A 168 -13.47 6.69 -17.87
C LEU A 168 -13.36 8.14 -17.47
N LYS A 169 -12.78 8.42 -16.31
CA LYS A 169 -12.62 9.77 -15.74
C LYS A 169 -11.45 9.79 -14.76
N ALA A 170 -10.82 10.95 -14.64
CA ALA A 170 -9.82 11.22 -13.63
C ALA A 170 -10.06 12.60 -13.00
N GLY A 171 -9.84 12.73 -11.70
CA GLY A 171 -10.04 14.00 -10.99
C GLY A 171 -9.91 13.84 -9.48
N THR A 172 -10.19 14.90 -8.75
CA THR A 172 -10.33 14.88 -7.30
C THR A 172 -11.58 14.09 -6.89
N PRO A 173 -11.66 13.57 -5.68
CA PRO A 173 -12.85 12.89 -5.17
C PRO A 173 -14.14 13.73 -5.32
N LYS A 174 -14.07 15.04 -5.07
CA LYS A 174 -15.20 15.95 -5.19
C LYS A 174 -15.67 16.11 -6.64
N GLU A 175 -14.73 16.25 -7.58
CA GLU A 175 -15.04 16.34 -9.01
C GLU A 175 -15.69 15.05 -9.53
N LEU A 176 -15.18 13.90 -9.11
CA LEU A 176 -15.71 12.60 -9.51
C LEU A 176 -17.09 12.34 -8.90
N ALA A 177 -17.30 12.69 -7.63
CA ALA A 177 -18.61 12.54 -6.98
C ALA A 177 -19.69 13.46 -7.57
N ALA A 178 -19.32 14.61 -8.13
CA ALA A 178 -20.23 15.55 -8.78
C ALA A 178 -20.50 15.21 -10.26
N ASP A 179 -19.68 14.36 -10.89
CA ASP A 179 -19.81 14.04 -12.32
C ASP A 179 -21.01 13.10 -12.56
N GLU A 180 -21.94 13.53 -13.41
CA GLU A 180 -23.18 12.81 -13.71
C GLU A 180 -22.90 11.44 -14.38
N GLN A 181 -21.90 11.36 -15.27
CA GLN A 181 -21.53 10.11 -15.94
C GLN A 181 -20.92 9.09 -14.97
N VAL A 182 -20.10 9.58 -14.04
CA VAL A 182 -19.49 8.76 -12.99
C VAL A 182 -20.56 8.24 -12.04
N ARG A 183 -21.50 9.08 -11.61
CA ARG A 183 -22.62 8.68 -10.76
C ARG A 183 -23.47 7.62 -11.45
N LYS A 184 -23.86 7.85 -12.69
CA LYS A 184 -24.74 6.94 -13.44
C LYS A 184 -24.11 5.56 -13.73
N LYS A 185 -22.81 5.53 -14.04
CA LYS A 185 -22.12 4.30 -14.45
C LYS A 185 -21.38 3.57 -13.33
N TYR A 186 -21.02 4.26 -12.26
CA TYR A 186 -20.06 3.72 -11.27
C TYR A 186 -20.49 3.88 -9.82
N LEU A 187 -20.90 5.08 -9.39
CA LEU A 187 -21.18 5.40 -7.99
C LEU A 187 -22.63 5.08 -7.56
N GLY A 188 -23.57 5.14 -8.49
CA GLY A 188 -25.01 5.19 -8.20
C GLY A 188 -25.50 6.60 -7.90
N GLU A 189 -26.79 6.83 -8.15
CA GLU A 189 -27.41 8.18 -8.07
C GLU A 189 -27.40 8.74 -6.63
N ASN A 190 -27.47 7.88 -5.62
CA ASN A 190 -27.53 8.27 -4.21
C ASN A 190 -26.15 8.31 -3.52
N PHE A 191 -25.05 8.29 -4.27
CA PHE A 191 -23.71 8.34 -3.69
C PHE A 191 -23.44 9.70 -3.07
N GLU A 192 -23.02 9.70 -1.79
CA GLU A 192 -22.54 10.89 -1.06
C GLU A 192 -21.12 10.64 -0.57
N LEU A 193 -20.24 11.60 -0.85
CA LEU A 193 -18.90 11.64 -0.26
C LEU A 193 -19.03 12.25 1.13
N ARG A 194 -18.85 11.44 2.18
CA ARG A 194 -18.89 11.87 3.57
C ARG A 194 -17.52 12.33 4.05
#